data_6b128d3f4842f69f058afca556986bfe
#
_entry.id   6b128d3f4842f69f058afca556986bfe
#
_cell.length_a   1.000
_cell.length_b   1.000
_cell.length_c   1.000
_cell.angle_alpha   90.00
_cell.angle_beta   90.00
_cell.angle_gamma   90.00
#
_symmetry.space_group_name_H-M   'P 1'
#
loop_
_entity.id
_entity.type
_entity.pdbx_description
1 polymer ?
#
loop_
_entity_poly.entity_id
_entity_poly.type
_entity_poly.pdbx_seq_one_letter_code
_entity_poly.pdbx_strand_id
1 'polypeptide(L)'
;KNKHTLQIDEFTFKCCIGKKGSTINKKEGDKKTPKGIFEIENLYFRKDRLEKPLTQLRCIEIKKDMGWCDDVNLPRKYNKLIKISKKFRHEKLKRKDNKYDLIIPIKYNFKKPIIGLGSCIFIHLTKDYKPTDGCIAIKKKDFLIMLKLIKKSSKIKIL
;
A
#
# COMPACT_ATOMS: atom_id res chain seq x y z
N LYS A 1 18.88 -4.81 12.44
CA LYS A 1 18.84 -4.77 10.97
C LYS A 1 17.53 -5.41 10.53
N ASN A 2 16.69 -4.65 9.82
CA ASN A 2 15.40 -5.14 9.34
C ASN A 2 15.64 -6.16 8.20
N LYS A 3 15.35 -7.45 8.45
CA LYS A 3 15.62 -8.56 7.50
C LYS A 3 14.35 -9.01 6.74
N HIS A 4 13.36 -8.13 6.61
CA HIS A 4 12.12 -8.51 5.93
C HIS A 4 12.30 -8.57 4.42
N THR A 5 11.70 -9.56 3.80
CA THR A 5 11.69 -9.76 2.35
C THR A 5 10.26 -9.92 1.84
N LEU A 6 10.02 -9.40 0.65
CA LEU A 6 8.82 -9.62 -0.15
C LEU A 6 9.20 -10.62 -1.24
N GLN A 7 8.51 -11.75 -1.30
CA GLN A 7 8.69 -12.74 -2.35
C GLN A 7 7.53 -12.70 -3.34
N ILE A 8 7.86 -12.75 -4.62
CA ILE A 8 6.90 -12.89 -5.72
C ILE A 8 7.52 -13.90 -6.69
N ASP A 9 6.84 -15.05 -6.85
CA ASP A 9 7.39 -16.21 -7.56
C ASP A 9 8.79 -16.55 -7.00
N GLU A 10 9.81 -16.70 -7.84
CA GLU A 10 11.21 -16.94 -7.44
C GLU A 10 11.98 -15.68 -7.02
N PHE A 11 11.39 -14.48 -7.20
CA PHE A 11 12.06 -13.23 -6.91
C PHE A 11 11.86 -12.79 -5.45
N THR A 12 12.97 -12.41 -4.81
CA THR A 12 12.97 -11.94 -3.43
C THR A 12 13.50 -10.50 -3.37
N PHE A 13 12.68 -9.60 -2.80
CA PHE A 13 13.01 -8.19 -2.64
C PHE A 13 13.14 -7.84 -1.17
N LYS A 14 14.18 -7.07 -0.82
CA LYS A 14 14.28 -6.48 0.52
C LYS A 14 13.15 -5.49 0.74
N CYS A 15 12.45 -5.60 1.87
CA CYS A 15 11.36 -4.68 2.21
C CYS A 15 11.45 -4.22 3.67
N CYS A 16 10.63 -3.24 4.04
CA CYS A 16 10.29 -2.94 5.42
C CYS A 16 8.77 -3.04 5.62
N ILE A 17 8.39 -3.31 6.85
CA ILE A 17 7.00 -3.51 7.29
C ILE A 17 6.67 -2.59 8.46
N GLY A 18 5.51 -2.76 9.08
CA GLY A 18 5.07 -2.00 10.24
C GLY A 18 6.10 -1.98 11.38
N LYS A 19 6.23 -0.84 12.06
CA LYS A 19 7.16 -0.62 13.19
C LYS A 19 7.06 -1.68 14.29
N LYS A 20 5.86 -2.24 14.49
CA LYS A 20 5.58 -3.28 15.50
C LYS A 20 5.46 -4.68 14.90
N GLY A 21 6.08 -4.91 13.71
CA GLY A 21 6.09 -6.21 13.05
C GLY A 21 4.79 -6.53 12.29
N SER A 22 4.43 -7.81 12.24
CA SER A 22 3.22 -8.32 11.56
C SER A 22 2.25 -8.97 12.55
N THR A 23 0.97 -9.14 12.17
CA THR A 23 -0.07 -9.69 13.05
C THR A 23 -1.22 -10.31 12.28
N ILE A 24 -1.84 -11.35 12.83
CA ILE A 24 -3.13 -11.89 12.39
C ILE A 24 -4.31 -11.06 12.96
N ASN A 25 -4.12 -10.42 14.13
CA ASN A 25 -5.11 -9.63 14.83
C ASN A 25 -4.87 -8.13 14.61
N LYS A 26 -5.02 -7.69 13.36
CA LYS A 26 -4.80 -6.29 12.96
C LYS A 26 -5.86 -5.37 13.57
N LYS A 27 -5.40 -4.21 14.07
CA LYS A 27 -6.24 -3.10 14.53
C LYS A 27 -5.81 -1.80 13.86
N GLU A 28 -6.76 -0.86 13.72
CA GLU A 28 -6.44 0.47 13.21
C GLU A 28 -5.41 1.17 14.13
N GLY A 29 -4.38 1.78 13.53
CA GLY A 29 -3.33 2.49 14.26
C GLY A 29 -2.32 1.63 15.04
N ASP A 30 -2.39 0.29 14.99
CA ASP A 30 -1.50 -0.61 15.74
C ASP A 30 -0.04 -0.64 15.24
N LYS A 31 0.22 -0.03 14.09
CA LYS A 31 1.54 0.02 13.40
C LYS A 31 2.10 -1.35 13.04
N LYS A 32 1.22 -2.35 12.83
CA LYS A 32 1.57 -3.69 12.40
C LYS A 32 1.10 -3.95 10.97
N THR A 33 1.81 -4.79 10.24
CA THR A 33 1.40 -5.27 8.92
C THR A 33 0.51 -6.51 9.08
N PRO A 34 -0.65 -6.61 8.40
CA PRO A 34 -1.51 -7.79 8.52
C PRO A 34 -0.83 -9.02 7.92
N LYS A 35 -0.91 -10.18 8.58
CA LYS A 35 -0.52 -11.48 8.06
C LYS A 35 -1.64 -12.10 7.25
N GLY A 36 -1.29 -12.87 6.23
CA GLY A 36 -2.25 -13.58 5.39
C GLY A 36 -1.89 -13.56 3.91
N ILE A 37 -2.84 -14.04 3.08
CA ILE A 37 -2.73 -14.03 1.62
C ILE A 37 -3.79 -13.07 1.08
N PHE A 38 -3.35 -12.05 0.33
CA PHE A 38 -4.21 -10.97 -0.16
C PHE A 38 -4.04 -10.77 -1.65
N GLU A 39 -5.13 -10.45 -2.33
CA GLU A 39 -5.08 -9.89 -3.68
C GLU A 39 -4.49 -8.47 -3.63
N ILE A 40 -4.00 -8.02 -4.78
CA ILE A 40 -3.55 -6.63 -4.97
C ILE A 40 -4.53 -5.86 -5.84
N GLU A 41 -4.49 -4.53 -5.73
CA GLU A 41 -5.33 -3.61 -6.48
C GLU A 41 -4.55 -2.99 -7.65
N ASN A 42 -5.10 -1.99 -8.32
CA ASN A 42 -4.47 -1.23 -9.39
C ASN A 42 -3.17 -0.56 -8.92
N LEU A 43 -2.28 -0.24 -9.88
CA LEU A 43 -1.14 0.62 -9.63
C LEU A 43 -1.58 2.09 -9.66
N TYR A 44 -1.32 2.82 -8.59
CA TYR A 44 -1.42 4.29 -8.56
C TYR A 44 -0.03 4.89 -8.70
N PHE A 45 0.15 5.92 -9.55
CA PHE A 45 1.46 6.49 -9.83
C PHE A 45 1.41 8.01 -10.02
N ARG A 46 2.53 8.67 -9.74
CA ARG A 46 2.74 10.11 -9.90
C ARG A 46 3.23 10.42 -11.31
N LYS A 47 2.29 10.64 -12.25
CA LYS A 47 2.59 11.00 -13.64
C LYS A 47 3.45 12.27 -13.77
N ASP A 48 3.36 13.17 -12.81
CA ASP A 48 4.18 14.37 -12.74
C ASP A 48 5.64 14.12 -12.28
N ARG A 49 6.01 12.88 -11.91
CA ARG A 49 7.36 12.51 -11.42
C ARG A 49 7.99 11.32 -12.15
N LEU A 50 7.20 10.53 -12.83
CA LEU A 50 7.66 9.35 -13.57
C LEU A 50 6.72 9.01 -14.72
N GLU A 51 7.27 8.43 -15.75
CA GLU A 51 6.51 7.86 -16.84
C GLU A 51 5.66 6.68 -16.36
N LYS A 52 4.62 6.34 -17.15
CA LYS A 52 3.76 5.19 -16.86
C LYS A 52 4.61 3.91 -16.80
N PRO A 53 4.64 3.22 -15.66
CA PRO A 53 5.43 2.00 -15.54
C PRO A 53 4.92 0.87 -16.42
N LEU A 54 5.84 0.02 -16.88
CA LEU A 54 5.50 -1.22 -17.59
C LEU A 54 4.95 -2.25 -16.59
N THR A 55 3.69 -2.62 -16.73
CA THR A 55 3.00 -3.59 -15.86
C THR A 55 1.70 -4.09 -16.50
N GLN A 56 1.23 -5.25 -16.07
CA GLN A 56 -0.10 -5.78 -16.42
C GLN A 56 -1.23 -5.20 -15.53
N LEU A 57 -0.88 -4.47 -14.47
CA LEU A 57 -1.88 -3.80 -13.64
C LEU A 57 -2.45 -2.58 -14.36
N ARG A 58 -3.73 -2.27 -14.10
CA ARG A 58 -4.30 -0.98 -14.50
C ARG A 58 -3.56 0.14 -13.77
N CYS A 59 -3.03 1.11 -14.53
CA CYS A 59 -2.34 2.28 -13.99
C CYS A 59 -3.33 3.44 -13.81
N ILE A 60 -3.35 4.03 -12.63
CA ILE A 60 -4.19 5.18 -12.26
C ILE A 60 -3.27 6.34 -11.85
N GLU A 61 -3.43 7.50 -12.48
CA GLU A 61 -2.69 8.70 -12.11
C GLU A 61 -3.14 9.23 -10.75
N ILE A 62 -2.21 9.52 -9.85
CA ILE A 62 -2.49 10.16 -8.56
C ILE A 62 -2.75 11.66 -8.78
N LYS A 63 -3.98 12.10 -8.55
CA LYS A 63 -4.41 13.49 -8.60
C LYS A 63 -4.34 14.18 -7.23
N LYS A 64 -4.39 15.52 -7.24
CA LYS A 64 -4.30 16.35 -5.99
C LYS A 64 -5.42 16.06 -4.99
N ASP A 65 -6.59 15.72 -5.49
CA ASP A 65 -7.81 15.48 -4.72
C ASP A 65 -8.02 14.02 -4.31
N MET A 66 -7.04 13.15 -4.54
CA MET A 66 -7.13 11.73 -4.17
C MET A 66 -6.62 11.49 -2.76
N GLY A 67 -7.42 10.77 -1.98
CA GLY A 67 -7.08 10.26 -0.65
C GLY A 67 -7.62 8.86 -0.42
N TRP A 68 -7.16 8.21 0.65
CA TRP A 68 -7.69 6.94 1.12
C TRP A 68 -8.26 7.13 2.51
N CYS A 69 -9.55 6.81 2.70
CA CYS A 69 -10.25 7.08 3.95
C CYS A 69 -9.83 6.09 5.05
N ASP A 70 -9.33 6.62 6.16
CA ASP A 70 -9.01 5.90 7.39
C ASP A 70 -9.86 6.39 8.58
N ASP A 71 -10.95 7.11 8.30
CA ASP A 71 -11.84 7.66 9.32
C ASP A 71 -12.85 6.60 9.78
N VAL A 72 -12.70 6.18 11.03
CA VAL A 72 -13.57 5.16 11.67
C VAL A 72 -15.01 5.64 11.86
N ASN A 73 -15.26 6.95 11.79
CA ASN A 73 -16.60 7.53 11.90
C ASN A 73 -17.37 7.53 10.57
N LEU A 74 -16.74 7.06 9.48
CA LEU A 74 -17.32 7.05 8.14
C LEU A 74 -17.40 5.63 7.55
N PRO A 75 -18.31 4.76 8.05
CA PRO A 75 -18.35 3.35 7.68
C PRO A 75 -18.49 3.11 6.17
N ARG A 76 -19.25 3.95 5.47
CA ARG A 76 -19.45 3.81 4.02
C ARG A 76 -18.21 4.16 3.18
N LYS A 77 -17.28 4.96 3.73
CA LYS A 77 -16.05 5.43 3.06
C LYS A 77 -14.79 4.78 3.60
N TYR A 78 -14.84 4.16 4.78
CA TYR A 78 -13.69 3.55 5.44
C TYR A 78 -12.97 2.56 4.52
N ASN A 79 -11.66 2.64 4.49
CA ASN A 79 -10.73 1.87 3.66
C ASN A 79 -11.05 1.89 2.15
N LYS A 80 -11.48 3.04 1.64
CA LYS A 80 -11.77 3.26 0.21
C LYS A 80 -11.05 4.50 -0.33
N LEU A 81 -10.80 4.48 -1.65
CA LEU A 81 -10.37 5.67 -2.38
C LEU A 81 -11.48 6.73 -2.36
N ILE A 82 -11.13 7.97 -2.05
CA ILE A 82 -12.05 9.09 -1.93
C ILE A 82 -11.48 10.36 -2.54
N LYS A 83 -12.34 11.35 -2.79
CA LYS A 83 -11.92 12.75 -2.90
C LYS A 83 -11.63 13.28 -1.50
N ILE A 84 -10.47 13.96 -1.33
CA ILE A 84 -10.08 14.53 -0.03
C ILE A 84 -11.06 15.61 0.43
N SER A 85 -11.25 15.70 1.74
CA SER A 85 -12.08 16.71 2.38
C SER A 85 -11.53 17.03 3.76
N LYS A 86 -11.68 18.29 4.20
CA LYS A 86 -11.33 18.70 5.58
C LYS A 86 -12.27 18.11 6.63
N LYS A 87 -13.43 17.59 6.20
CA LYS A 87 -14.50 17.09 7.10
C LYS A 87 -14.19 15.71 7.71
N PHE A 88 -13.20 14.97 7.21
CA PHE A 88 -12.90 13.62 7.67
C PHE A 88 -11.43 13.24 7.45
N ARG A 89 -10.98 12.29 8.25
CA ARG A 89 -9.60 11.81 8.20
C ARG A 89 -9.33 10.95 6.96
N HIS A 90 -8.16 11.14 6.37
CA HIS A 90 -7.73 10.38 5.20
C HIS A 90 -6.22 10.46 5.00
N GLU A 91 -5.65 9.44 4.41
CA GLU A 91 -4.29 9.42 3.90
C GLU A 91 -4.24 10.10 2.52
N LYS A 92 -3.48 11.20 2.39
CA LYS A 92 -3.29 11.87 1.08
C LYS A 92 -2.41 11.04 0.17
N LEU A 93 -2.86 10.74 -1.06
CA LEU A 93 -2.04 9.99 -2.02
C LEU A 93 -1.00 10.88 -2.71
N LYS A 94 -1.32 12.14 -3.05
CA LYS A 94 -0.36 13.10 -3.62
C LYS A 94 0.46 13.77 -2.53
N ARG A 95 1.59 13.15 -2.19
CA ARG A 95 2.51 13.60 -1.13
C ARG A 95 3.62 14.49 -1.68
N LYS A 96 4.26 15.28 -0.80
CA LYS A 96 5.47 16.05 -1.12
C LYS A 96 6.71 15.13 -1.19
N ASP A 97 6.78 14.10 -0.32
CA ASP A 97 7.83 13.08 -0.36
C ASP A 97 7.60 12.07 -1.51
N ASN A 98 8.58 11.18 -1.74
CA ASN A 98 8.53 10.20 -2.84
C ASN A 98 7.89 8.87 -2.45
N LYS A 99 7.42 8.70 -1.20
CA LYS A 99 6.92 7.41 -0.72
C LYS A 99 5.78 6.87 -1.56
N TYR A 100 4.89 7.76 -2.02
CA TYR A 100 3.71 7.42 -2.81
C TYR A 100 3.84 7.78 -4.29
N ASP A 101 5.07 7.86 -4.82
CA ASP A 101 5.23 7.99 -6.27
C ASP A 101 4.74 6.73 -7.01
N LEU A 102 4.79 5.56 -6.34
CA LEU A 102 4.17 4.29 -6.75
C LEU A 102 3.49 3.67 -5.54
N ILE A 103 2.22 3.28 -5.70
CA ILE A 103 1.41 2.62 -4.66
C ILE A 103 0.61 1.48 -5.27
N ILE A 104 0.61 0.32 -4.62
CA ILE A 104 -0.33 -0.76 -4.88
C ILE A 104 -1.08 -1.04 -3.58
N PRO A 105 -2.40 -0.78 -3.49
CA PRO A 105 -3.19 -1.20 -2.35
C PRO A 105 -3.25 -2.73 -2.25
N ILE A 106 -3.06 -3.25 -1.05
CA ILE A 106 -3.28 -4.66 -0.72
C ILE A 106 -4.75 -4.80 -0.29
N LYS A 107 -5.46 -5.78 -0.86
CA LYS A 107 -6.89 -5.99 -0.57
C LYS A 107 -7.11 -6.64 0.81
N TYR A 108 -6.48 -6.06 1.84
CA TYR A 108 -6.75 -6.35 3.23
C TYR A 108 -7.95 -5.52 3.71
N ASN A 109 -8.91 -6.14 4.38
CA ASN A 109 -10.11 -5.46 4.90
C ASN A 109 -10.79 -4.58 3.83
N PHE A 110 -10.97 -5.08 2.61
CA PHE A 110 -11.19 -4.26 1.42
C PHE A 110 -12.63 -4.30 0.87
N LYS A 111 -13.18 -5.50 0.56
CA LYS A 111 -14.50 -5.63 -0.11
C LYS A 111 -15.65 -5.13 0.77
N LYS A 112 -15.68 -5.58 2.02
CA LYS A 112 -16.63 -5.16 3.06
C LYS A 112 -15.80 -4.73 4.29
N PRO A 113 -15.25 -3.51 4.29
CA PRO A 113 -14.36 -3.07 5.36
C PRO A 113 -15.06 -3.08 6.72
N ILE A 114 -14.43 -3.73 7.70
CA ILE A 114 -14.86 -3.70 9.09
C ILE A 114 -14.06 -2.58 9.77
N ILE A 115 -14.76 -1.64 10.39
CA ILE A 115 -14.17 -0.50 11.08
C ILE A 115 -13.27 -0.98 12.22
N GLY A 116 -12.12 -0.34 12.37
CA GLY A 116 -11.17 -0.66 13.44
C GLY A 116 -10.23 -1.84 13.15
N LEU A 117 -10.47 -2.64 12.09
CA LEU A 117 -9.58 -3.74 11.72
C LEU A 117 -8.42 -3.31 10.79
N GLY A 118 -8.21 -2.02 10.61
CA GLY A 118 -7.12 -1.46 9.82
C GLY A 118 -7.49 -1.09 8.39
N SER A 119 -6.82 -0.05 7.89
CA SER A 119 -7.01 0.55 6.58
C SER A 119 -5.68 0.94 5.96
N CYS A 120 -5.69 1.41 4.72
CA CYS A 120 -4.54 2.00 4.03
C CYS A 120 -3.29 1.09 3.99
N ILE A 121 -3.47 -0.22 3.78
CA ILE A 121 -2.35 -1.15 3.66
C ILE A 121 -1.88 -1.18 2.20
N PHE A 122 -0.71 -0.59 1.96
CA PHE A 122 -0.14 -0.42 0.63
C PHE A 122 1.24 -1.08 0.49
N ILE A 123 1.61 -1.43 -0.75
CA ILE A 123 3.01 -1.56 -1.14
C ILE A 123 3.41 -0.20 -1.71
N HIS A 124 4.46 0.44 -1.15
CA HIS A 124 4.92 1.76 -1.58
C HIS A 124 6.45 1.87 -1.58
N LEU A 125 7.00 3.05 -1.89
CA LEU A 125 8.44 3.25 -1.99
C LEU A 125 9.09 3.54 -0.63
N THR A 126 10.35 3.10 -0.49
CA THR A 126 11.26 3.54 0.57
C THR A 126 12.63 3.92 0.00
N LYS A 127 13.34 4.83 0.68
CA LYS A 127 14.75 5.15 0.40
C LYS A 127 15.70 4.35 1.29
N ASP A 128 15.41 4.27 2.56
CA ASP A 128 16.29 3.85 3.64
C ASP A 128 15.74 2.71 4.49
N TYR A 129 14.65 2.08 4.05
CA TYR A 129 13.98 0.97 4.74
C TYR A 129 13.55 1.28 6.18
N LYS A 130 13.23 2.53 6.48
CA LYS A 130 12.59 2.88 7.76
C LYS A 130 11.25 2.16 7.90
N PRO A 131 10.95 1.61 9.09
CA PRO A 131 9.68 0.93 9.34
C PRO A 131 8.47 1.82 9.06
N THR A 132 7.38 1.21 8.61
CA THR A 132 6.12 1.88 8.26
C THR A 132 5.12 1.87 9.42
N ASP A 133 3.93 2.45 9.22
CA ASP A 133 2.82 2.33 10.16
C ASP A 133 1.87 1.14 9.85
N GLY A 134 2.33 0.20 8.99
CA GLY A 134 1.60 -1.04 8.65
C GLY A 134 1.72 -1.44 7.17
N CYS A 135 2.14 -0.53 6.30
CA CYS A 135 2.39 -0.81 4.89
C CYS A 135 3.66 -1.66 4.68
N ILE A 136 3.84 -2.16 3.47
CA ILE A 136 5.08 -2.77 3.00
C ILE A 136 5.78 -1.74 2.11
N ALA A 137 7.09 -1.53 2.29
CA ALA A 137 7.81 -0.60 1.45
C ALA A 137 9.11 -1.20 0.90
N ILE A 138 9.36 -0.98 -0.40
CA ILE A 138 10.53 -1.46 -1.13
C ILE A 138 11.20 -0.32 -1.89
N LYS A 139 12.45 -0.49 -2.31
CA LYS A 139 13.15 0.51 -3.12
C LYS A 139 12.50 0.67 -4.50
N LYS A 140 12.59 1.87 -5.09
CA LYS A 140 12.02 2.18 -6.41
C LYS A 140 12.51 1.21 -7.49
N LYS A 141 13.82 0.87 -7.52
CA LYS A 141 14.39 -0.10 -8.46
C LYS A 141 13.67 -1.45 -8.37
N ASP A 142 13.54 -1.97 -7.15
CA ASP A 142 12.91 -3.27 -6.90
C ASP A 142 11.41 -3.23 -7.21
N PHE A 143 10.73 -2.11 -6.92
CA PHE A 143 9.32 -1.90 -7.24
C PHE A 143 9.08 -1.95 -8.75
N LEU A 144 9.94 -1.32 -9.56
CA LEU A 144 9.83 -1.34 -11.02
C LEU A 144 10.10 -2.73 -11.61
N ILE A 145 11.01 -3.52 -11.01
CA ILE A 145 11.21 -4.93 -11.38
C ILE A 145 9.96 -5.74 -11.02
N MET A 146 9.47 -5.60 -9.78
CA MET A 146 8.26 -6.25 -9.31
C MET A 146 7.07 -6.00 -10.25
N LEU A 147 6.87 -4.76 -10.71
CA LEU A 147 5.76 -4.38 -11.60
C LEU A 147 5.75 -5.16 -12.93
N LYS A 148 6.91 -5.55 -13.44
CA LYS A 148 7.03 -6.35 -14.67
C LYS A 148 6.63 -7.82 -14.46
N LEU A 149 6.74 -8.31 -13.22
CA LEU A 149 6.50 -9.71 -12.85
C LEU A 149 5.05 -9.96 -12.44
N ILE A 150 4.44 -9.02 -11.71
CA ILE A 150 3.09 -9.20 -11.16
C ILE A 150 2.01 -9.11 -12.23
N LYS A 151 0.98 -9.95 -12.04
CA LYS A 151 -0.23 -10.05 -12.88
C LYS A 151 -1.45 -9.56 -12.09
N LYS A 152 -2.57 -9.33 -12.75
CA LYS A 152 -3.85 -9.00 -12.08
C LYS A 152 -4.30 -10.06 -11.07
N SER A 153 -3.94 -11.31 -11.32
CA SER A 153 -4.23 -12.47 -10.43
C SER A 153 -3.20 -12.69 -9.33
N SER A 154 -2.09 -11.95 -9.33
CA SER A 154 -1.04 -12.11 -8.31
C SER A 154 -1.56 -11.84 -6.91
N LYS A 155 -1.10 -12.64 -5.96
CA LYS A 155 -1.39 -12.49 -4.54
C LYS A 155 -0.11 -12.24 -3.78
N ILE A 156 -0.21 -11.46 -2.71
CA ILE A 156 0.87 -11.27 -1.75
C ILE A 156 0.63 -12.14 -0.52
N LYS A 157 1.64 -12.90 -0.11
CA LYS A 157 1.65 -13.64 1.17
C LYS A 157 2.50 -12.86 2.17
N ILE A 158 1.93 -12.52 3.31
CA ILE A 158 2.60 -11.84 4.42
C ILE A 158 2.65 -12.83 5.60
N LEU A 159 3.86 -13.16 6.03
CA LEU A 159 4.16 -14.15 7.09
C LEU A 159 4.38 -13.49 8.44
#